data_030ce3da8d3feb079414698b1d99b639
#
_entry.id   030ce3da8d3feb079414698b1d99b639
#
_cell.length_a   1.000
_cell.length_b   1.000
_cell.length_c   1.000
_cell.angle_alpha   90.00
_cell.angle_beta   90.00
_cell.angle_gamma   90.00
#
_symmetry.space_group_name_H-M   'P 1'
#
loop_
_entity.id
_entity.type
_entity.pdbx_description
1 polymer ?
#
loop_
_entity_poly.entity_id
_entity_poly.type
_entity_poly.pdbx_seq_one_letter_code
_entity_poly.pdbx_strand_id
1 'polypeptide(L)'
;HEHLIEEFVEKGLPREKIVPIGIPVDEQKFTTRVPKCQARQQLTESWGKKNWNTNRGHWYLIMSGSMGYGNVDALIHQLLVRIREDDKVVCVCGRNQQMYDNIATTFANEERLCLLGYTNQVSLLMDASDVIFTKPGGITSTEAMVKNIPIIHTAPIPGLENYNARFFHNHGLSYHTNDISQQVTIAMRLCEDKAFKKSMLQQQRTHGNPRTSDDVIDWILNHQDIAYEGQKTTHIA
;
A
#
# COMPACT_ATOMS: atom_id res chain seq x y z
N HIS A 1 11.38 -0.09 12.22
CA HIS A 1 10.42 -0.54 13.23
C HIS A 1 11.15 -1.22 14.39
N GLU A 2 10.70 -1.04 15.61
CA GLU A 2 11.36 -1.55 16.84
C GLU A 2 11.63 -3.07 16.78
N HIS A 3 10.73 -3.84 16.22
CA HIS A 3 10.89 -5.30 16.04
C HIS A 3 12.08 -5.72 15.17
N LEU A 4 12.70 -4.79 14.43
CA LEU A 4 13.85 -5.08 13.59
C LEU A 4 15.19 -4.77 14.29
N ILE A 5 15.16 -4.13 15.47
CA ILE A 5 16.39 -3.72 16.17
C ILE A 5 17.27 -4.93 16.47
N GLU A 6 16.69 -5.99 17.04
CA GLU A 6 17.44 -7.19 17.42
C GLU A 6 18.07 -7.88 16.21
N GLU A 7 17.35 -7.94 15.08
CA GLU A 7 17.89 -8.50 13.83
C GLU A 7 19.12 -7.74 13.33
N PHE A 8 19.13 -6.41 13.47
CA PHE A 8 20.29 -5.60 13.08
C PHE A 8 21.45 -5.72 14.10
N VAL A 9 21.13 -5.84 15.39
CA VAL A 9 22.15 -6.10 16.44
C VAL A 9 22.83 -7.45 16.22
N GLU A 10 22.07 -8.50 15.91
CA GLU A 10 22.60 -9.82 15.58
C GLU A 10 23.51 -9.80 14.33
N LYS A 11 23.27 -8.86 13.41
CA LYS A 11 24.14 -8.62 12.23
C LYS A 11 25.33 -7.73 12.52
N GLY A 12 25.56 -7.36 13.78
CA GLY A 12 26.74 -6.61 14.22
C GLY A 12 26.59 -5.09 14.25
N LEU A 13 25.38 -4.56 14.08
CA LEU A 13 25.15 -3.12 14.24
C LEU A 13 25.00 -2.78 15.73
N PRO A 14 25.74 -1.79 16.27
CA PRO A 14 25.55 -1.32 17.63
C PRO A 14 24.12 -0.80 17.86
N ARG A 15 23.47 -1.22 18.96
CA ARG A 15 22.08 -0.87 19.26
C ARG A 15 21.84 0.64 19.31
N GLU A 16 22.79 1.39 19.85
CA GLU A 16 22.75 2.85 19.96
C GLU A 16 22.80 3.59 18.63
N LYS A 17 23.17 2.90 17.55
CA LYS A 17 23.15 3.44 16.17
C LYS A 17 21.88 3.12 15.39
N ILE A 18 20.92 2.43 16.02
CA ILE A 18 19.69 2.01 15.38
C ILE A 18 18.53 2.83 15.93
N VAL A 19 17.92 3.66 15.08
CA VAL A 19 16.75 4.47 15.45
C VAL A 19 15.55 4.04 14.63
N PRO A 20 14.54 3.38 15.22
CA PRO A 20 13.41 2.78 14.51
C PRO A 20 12.29 3.81 14.24
N ILE A 21 12.55 4.82 13.45
CA ILE A 21 11.58 5.90 13.18
C ILE A 21 10.49 5.45 12.20
N GLY A 22 10.82 4.61 11.22
CA GLY A 22 9.88 4.12 10.19
C GLY A 22 10.23 4.63 8.79
N ILE A 23 9.31 4.45 7.85
CA ILE A 23 9.44 4.93 6.47
C ILE A 23 8.63 6.22 6.31
N PRO A 24 9.27 7.35 5.96
CA PRO A 24 8.56 8.61 5.72
C PRO A 24 7.56 8.50 4.57
N VAL A 25 6.39 9.10 4.76
CA VAL A 25 5.36 9.26 3.73
C VAL A 25 5.05 10.75 3.56
N ASP A 26 4.39 11.12 2.45
CA ASP A 26 3.90 12.48 2.27
C ASP A 26 2.72 12.73 3.25
N GLU A 27 3.05 13.33 4.40
CA GLU A 27 2.09 13.52 5.49
C GLU A 27 0.88 14.32 5.05
N GLN A 28 1.08 15.39 4.27
CA GLN A 28 -0.03 16.23 3.82
C GLN A 28 -1.06 15.44 3.02
N LYS A 29 -0.62 14.43 2.24
CA LYS A 29 -1.50 13.60 1.42
C LYS A 29 -2.06 12.40 2.18
N PHE A 30 -1.26 11.71 2.98
CA PHE A 30 -1.64 10.41 3.51
C PHE A 30 -2.23 10.46 4.92
N THR A 31 -1.96 11.50 5.72
CA THR A 31 -2.59 11.67 7.04
C THR A 31 -3.99 12.28 6.93
N THR A 32 -4.23 13.10 5.91
CA THR A 32 -5.55 13.66 5.62
C THR A 32 -6.45 12.57 5.02
N ARG A 33 -7.70 12.49 5.50
CA ARG A 33 -8.68 11.51 5.01
C ARG A 33 -9.88 12.21 4.41
N VAL A 34 -10.26 11.76 3.22
CA VAL A 34 -11.51 12.15 2.58
C VAL A 34 -12.56 11.07 2.89
N PRO A 35 -13.77 11.41 3.34
CA PRO A 35 -14.84 10.44 3.53
C PRO A 35 -15.05 9.61 2.26
N LYS A 36 -15.20 8.28 2.42
CA LYS A 36 -15.21 7.32 1.30
C LYS A 36 -16.19 7.68 0.18
N CYS A 37 -17.41 8.06 0.54
CA CYS A 37 -18.42 8.46 -0.45
C CYS A 37 -17.97 9.70 -1.24
N GLN A 38 -17.40 10.70 -0.56
CA GLN A 38 -16.90 11.91 -1.19
C GLN A 38 -15.67 11.62 -2.08
N ALA A 39 -14.76 10.76 -1.63
CA ALA A 39 -13.61 10.34 -2.43
C ALA A 39 -14.06 9.62 -3.72
N ARG A 40 -15.03 8.72 -3.62
CA ARG A 40 -15.62 8.03 -4.77
C ARG A 40 -16.31 8.99 -5.73
N GLN A 41 -17.05 9.95 -5.21
CA GLN A 41 -17.72 10.97 -6.04
C GLN A 41 -16.69 11.79 -6.83
N GLN A 42 -15.67 12.33 -6.17
CA GLN A 42 -14.63 13.11 -6.85
C GLN A 42 -13.93 12.32 -7.95
N LEU A 43 -13.61 11.04 -7.69
CA LEU A 43 -12.96 10.17 -8.67
C LEU A 43 -13.88 9.85 -9.85
N THR A 44 -15.13 9.46 -9.60
CA THR A 44 -16.08 9.12 -10.67
C THR A 44 -16.42 10.31 -11.56
N GLU A 45 -16.53 11.51 -10.98
CA GLU A 45 -16.69 12.76 -11.73
C GLU A 45 -15.48 13.03 -12.63
N SER A 46 -14.26 12.90 -12.11
CA SER A 46 -13.04 13.14 -12.87
C SER A 46 -12.80 12.12 -13.99
N TRP A 47 -13.30 10.88 -13.84
CA TRP A 47 -13.17 9.80 -14.84
C TRP A 47 -14.35 9.72 -15.81
N GLY A 48 -15.39 10.53 -15.63
CA GLY A 48 -16.62 10.43 -16.42
C GLY A 48 -17.44 9.16 -16.17
N LYS A 49 -17.19 8.44 -15.07
CA LYS A 49 -17.89 7.20 -14.68
C LYS A 49 -19.19 7.51 -13.90
N LYS A 50 -20.07 8.32 -14.49
CA LYS A 50 -21.31 8.79 -13.83
C LYS A 50 -22.30 7.67 -13.45
N ASN A 51 -22.19 6.51 -14.08
CA ASN A 51 -23.00 5.32 -13.78
C ASN A 51 -22.49 4.53 -12.55
N TRP A 52 -21.33 4.84 -12.01
CA TRP A 52 -20.84 4.17 -10.81
C TRP A 52 -21.55 4.71 -9.57
N ASN A 53 -22.24 3.83 -8.85
CA ASN A 53 -22.87 4.19 -7.59
C ASN A 53 -21.80 4.33 -6.49
N THR A 54 -21.63 5.55 -5.99
CA THR A 54 -20.61 5.86 -4.99
C THR A 54 -20.96 5.38 -3.58
N ASN A 55 -22.23 5.05 -3.33
CA ASN A 55 -22.75 4.64 -2.02
C ASN A 55 -22.89 3.12 -1.85
N ARG A 56 -22.74 2.36 -2.94
CA ARG A 56 -22.93 0.90 -2.92
C ARG A 56 -21.69 0.18 -3.41
N GLY A 57 -21.63 -1.12 -3.09
CA GLY A 57 -20.55 -2.00 -3.51
C GLY A 57 -19.23 -1.72 -2.82
N HIS A 58 -18.28 -2.60 -3.06
CA HIS A 58 -16.90 -2.48 -2.59
C HIS A 58 -15.98 -2.10 -3.74
N TRP A 59 -14.96 -1.30 -3.43
CA TRP A 59 -13.94 -0.90 -4.39
C TRP A 59 -12.63 -1.62 -4.07
N TYR A 60 -12.13 -2.35 -5.05
CA TYR A 60 -10.88 -3.12 -5.02
C TYR A 60 -9.81 -2.36 -5.78
N LEU A 61 -8.82 -1.82 -5.06
CA LEU A 61 -7.71 -1.08 -5.65
C LEU A 61 -6.55 -2.01 -5.94
N ILE A 62 -6.05 -2.04 -7.16
CA ILE A 62 -4.86 -2.79 -7.56
C ILE A 62 -3.74 -1.81 -7.92
N MET A 63 -2.59 -1.94 -7.25
CA MET A 63 -1.39 -1.15 -7.50
C MET A 63 -0.18 -2.06 -7.63
N SER A 64 0.11 -2.51 -8.85
CA SER A 64 1.19 -3.48 -9.13
C SER A 64 2.60 -2.87 -9.18
N GLY A 65 2.72 -1.56 -8.99
CA GLY A 65 3.97 -0.82 -9.14
C GLY A 65 4.37 -0.60 -10.60
N SER A 66 5.41 0.22 -10.82
CA SER A 66 5.83 0.67 -12.16
C SER A 66 6.36 -0.44 -13.07
N MET A 67 6.77 -1.58 -12.52
CA MET A 67 7.29 -2.70 -13.31
C MET A 67 6.24 -3.77 -13.64
N GLY A 68 4.99 -3.63 -13.15
CA GLY A 68 3.90 -4.58 -13.44
C GLY A 68 4.23 -6.01 -13.02
N TYR A 69 4.95 -6.18 -11.90
CA TYR A 69 5.31 -7.49 -11.40
C TYR A 69 4.08 -8.20 -10.82
N GLY A 70 3.90 -9.47 -11.19
CA GLY A 70 2.73 -10.27 -10.80
C GLY A 70 1.74 -10.44 -11.96
N ASN A 71 0.86 -11.43 -11.86
CA ASN A 71 -0.17 -11.71 -12.86
C ASN A 71 -1.42 -10.86 -12.58
N VAL A 72 -1.35 -9.56 -12.94
CA VAL A 72 -2.42 -8.58 -12.70
C VAL A 72 -3.68 -8.95 -13.49
N ASP A 73 -3.53 -9.46 -14.72
CA ASP A 73 -4.65 -9.87 -15.56
C ASP A 73 -5.46 -11.00 -14.90
N ALA A 74 -4.77 -12.01 -14.36
CA ALA A 74 -5.41 -13.09 -13.64
C ALA A 74 -6.09 -12.61 -12.35
N LEU A 75 -5.49 -11.65 -11.64
CA LEU A 75 -6.10 -11.06 -10.44
C LEU A 75 -7.38 -10.30 -10.80
N ILE A 76 -7.36 -9.46 -11.83
CA ILE A 76 -8.53 -8.74 -12.33
C ILE A 76 -9.62 -9.73 -12.75
N HIS A 77 -9.27 -10.74 -13.53
CA HIS A 77 -10.21 -11.77 -13.97
C HIS A 77 -10.86 -12.50 -12.79
N GLN A 78 -10.06 -12.95 -11.81
CA GLN A 78 -10.54 -13.64 -10.62
C GLN A 78 -11.44 -12.73 -9.75
N LEU A 79 -11.16 -11.45 -9.65
CA LEU A 79 -12.03 -10.48 -8.99
C LEU A 79 -13.35 -10.36 -9.73
N LEU A 80 -13.33 -10.03 -11.02
CA LEU A 80 -14.51 -9.75 -11.83
C LEU A 80 -15.49 -10.93 -11.91
N VAL A 81 -14.99 -12.15 -11.86
CA VAL A 81 -15.84 -13.37 -11.84
C VAL A 81 -16.54 -13.56 -10.48
N ARG A 82 -16.00 -13.03 -9.39
CA ARG A 82 -16.45 -13.34 -8.03
C ARG A 82 -17.13 -12.18 -7.30
N ILE A 83 -16.82 -10.95 -7.67
CA ILE A 83 -17.41 -9.74 -7.04
C ILE A 83 -18.82 -9.48 -7.57
N ARG A 84 -19.59 -8.69 -6.81
CA ARG A 84 -20.96 -8.32 -7.15
C ARG A 84 -21.00 -7.29 -8.29
N GLU A 85 -22.16 -7.09 -8.88
CA GLU A 85 -22.37 -6.12 -9.95
C GLU A 85 -22.09 -4.68 -9.51
N ASP A 86 -22.46 -4.34 -8.27
CA ASP A 86 -22.19 -3.02 -7.68
C ASP A 86 -20.72 -2.82 -7.30
N ASP A 87 -19.93 -3.87 -7.17
CA ASP A 87 -18.52 -3.78 -6.81
C ASP A 87 -17.68 -3.27 -7.98
N LYS A 88 -16.55 -2.63 -7.69
CA LYS A 88 -15.67 -2.01 -8.71
C LYS A 88 -14.22 -2.39 -8.49
N VAL A 89 -13.49 -2.52 -9.58
CA VAL A 89 -12.05 -2.73 -9.61
C VAL A 89 -11.39 -1.48 -10.19
N VAL A 90 -10.44 -0.90 -9.47
CA VAL A 90 -9.60 0.20 -9.96
C VAL A 90 -8.17 -0.30 -10.05
N CYS A 91 -7.59 -0.32 -11.25
CA CYS A 91 -6.23 -0.77 -11.48
C CYS A 91 -5.34 0.38 -11.92
N VAL A 92 -4.28 0.64 -11.14
CA VAL A 92 -3.27 1.65 -11.46
C VAL A 92 -2.06 0.97 -12.07
N CYS A 93 -1.85 1.18 -13.36
CA CYS A 93 -0.74 0.63 -14.15
C CYS A 93 0.55 1.47 -14.04
N GLY A 94 0.44 2.68 -13.46
CA GLY A 94 1.57 3.59 -13.34
C GLY A 94 2.13 3.97 -14.72
N ARG A 95 3.44 3.83 -14.90
CA ARG A 95 4.13 4.14 -16.17
C ARG A 95 4.25 2.93 -17.10
N ASN A 96 3.65 1.80 -16.77
CA ASN A 96 3.69 0.59 -17.58
C ASN A 96 2.61 0.62 -18.64
N GLN A 97 2.91 1.26 -19.78
CA GLN A 97 1.97 1.39 -20.91
C GLN A 97 1.59 0.04 -21.51
N GLN A 98 2.54 -0.90 -21.62
CA GLN A 98 2.27 -2.23 -22.15
C GLN A 98 1.25 -2.98 -21.30
N MET A 99 1.38 -2.93 -19.98
CA MET A 99 0.40 -3.53 -19.06
C MET A 99 -0.97 -2.87 -19.19
N TYR A 100 -1.00 -1.54 -19.30
CA TYR A 100 -2.25 -0.81 -19.52
C TYR A 100 -2.96 -1.26 -20.79
N ASP A 101 -2.25 -1.31 -21.92
CA ASP A 101 -2.82 -1.66 -23.22
C ASP A 101 -3.31 -3.12 -23.26
N ASN A 102 -2.56 -4.04 -22.67
CA ASN A 102 -2.96 -5.45 -22.54
C ASN A 102 -4.25 -5.60 -21.74
N ILE A 103 -4.34 -4.97 -20.57
CA ILE A 103 -5.54 -5.03 -19.72
C ILE A 103 -6.72 -4.34 -20.41
N ALA A 104 -6.50 -3.17 -21.02
CA ALA A 104 -7.54 -2.45 -21.75
C ALA A 104 -8.13 -3.28 -22.91
N THR A 105 -7.28 -4.03 -23.61
CA THR A 105 -7.72 -4.93 -24.68
C THR A 105 -8.48 -6.13 -24.14
N THR A 106 -7.96 -6.78 -23.09
CA THR A 106 -8.54 -7.99 -22.51
C THR A 106 -9.91 -7.73 -21.89
N PHE A 107 -10.09 -6.57 -21.27
CA PHE A 107 -11.30 -6.21 -20.52
C PHE A 107 -12.04 -5.02 -21.11
N ALA A 108 -12.02 -4.85 -22.43
CA ALA A 108 -12.53 -3.67 -23.16
C ALA A 108 -13.99 -3.31 -22.82
N ASN A 109 -14.84 -4.31 -22.52
CA ASN A 109 -16.27 -4.12 -22.26
C ASN A 109 -16.64 -4.28 -20.77
N GLU A 110 -15.65 -4.29 -19.87
CA GLU A 110 -15.95 -4.50 -18.45
C GLU A 110 -16.19 -3.14 -17.75
N GLU A 111 -17.46 -2.83 -17.54
CA GLU A 111 -17.88 -1.57 -16.92
C GLU A 111 -17.50 -1.43 -15.45
N ARG A 112 -17.26 -2.56 -14.75
CA ARG A 112 -16.84 -2.55 -13.34
C ARG A 112 -15.35 -2.28 -13.16
N LEU A 113 -14.57 -2.22 -14.26
CA LEU A 113 -13.14 -1.95 -14.24
C LEU A 113 -12.84 -0.49 -14.65
N CYS A 114 -12.00 0.16 -13.88
CA CYS A 114 -11.36 1.42 -14.24
C CYS A 114 -9.85 1.24 -14.31
N LEU A 115 -9.26 1.52 -15.46
CA LEU A 115 -7.82 1.49 -15.66
C LEU A 115 -7.26 2.90 -15.60
N LEU A 116 -6.20 3.07 -14.84
CA LEU A 116 -5.47 4.31 -14.72
C LEU A 116 -4.00 4.07 -15.08
N GLY A 117 -3.42 4.96 -15.85
CA GLY A 117 -1.98 5.06 -16.03
C GLY A 117 -1.31 5.64 -14.78
N TYR A 118 -0.31 6.51 -14.98
CA TYR A 118 0.27 7.26 -13.87
C TYR A 118 -0.76 8.24 -13.28
N THR A 119 -0.86 8.27 -11.96
CA THR A 119 -1.77 9.17 -11.24
C THR A 119 -1.11 9.74 -9.99
N ASN A 120 -1.44 10.98 -9.64
CA ASN A 120 -1.10 11.64 -8.39
C ASN A 120 -2.22 11.54 -7.33
N GLN A 121 -3.33 10.85 -7.65
CA GLN A 121 -4.51 10.70 -6.80
C GLN A 121 -4.46 9.45 -5.90
N VAL A 122 -3.29 8.86 -5.65
CA VAL A 122 -3.13 7.61 -4.90
C VAL A 122 -3.78 7.68 -3.53
N SER A 123 -3.57 8.77 -2.80
CA SER A 123 -4.19 8.99 -1.49
C SER A 123 -5.72 8.95 -1.55
N LEU A 124 -6.31 9.63 -2.54
CA LEU A 124 -7.77 9.65 -2.74
C LEU A 124 -8.31 8.28 -3.18
N LEU A 125 -7.55 7.54 -4.00
CA LEU A 125 -7.87 6.16 -4.38
C LEU A 125 -7.92 5.23 -3.16
N MET A 126 -6.97 5.39 -2.23
CA MET A 126 -6.97 4.63 -0.98
C MET A 126 -8.16 4.99 -0.10
N ASP A 127 -8.55 6.28 -0.02
CA ASP A 127 -9.74 6.72 0.73
C ASP A 127 -11.05 6.17 0.13
N ALA A 128 -11.12 6.04 -1.19
CA ALA A 128 -12.28 5.53 -1.91
C ALA A 128 -12.46 4.01 -1.80
N SER A 129 -11.37 3.27 -1.56
CA SER A 129 -11.32 1.82 -1.68
C SER A 129 -11.59 1.09 -0.36
N ASP A 130 -11.96 -0.19 -0.45
CA ASP A 130 -12.23 -1.05 0.70
C ASP A 130 -11.06 -1.98 1.01
N VAL A 131 -10.24 -2.28 0.01
CA VAL A 131 -9.05 -3.10 0.09
C VAL A 131 -8.08 -2.72 -1.02
N ILE A 132 -6.78 -2.83 -0.75
CA ILE A 132 -5.72 -2.63 -1.74
C ILE A 132 -4.92 -3.90 -1.95
N PHE A 133 -4.69 -4.24 -3.22
CA PHE A 133 -3.71 -5.22 -3.66
C PHE A 133 -2.46 -4.48 -4.12
N THR A 134 -1.34 -4.78 -3.52
CA THR A 134 -0.06 -4.17 -3.90
C THR A 134 1.08 -5.15 -3.67
N LYS A 135 2.18 -4.96 -4.38
CA LYS A 135 3.41 -5.67 -4.02
C LYS A 135 3.90 -5.17 -2.64
N PRO A 136 4.63 -5.97 -1.86
CA PRO A 136 5.09 -5.59 -0.52
C PRO A 136 6.26 -4.60 -0.55
N GLY A 137 6.12 -3.51 -1.33
CA GLY A 137 7.05 -2.39 -1.36
C GLY A 137 6.93 -1.53 -0.12
N GLY A 138 8.04 -1.02 0.42
CA GLY A 138 8.04 -0.26 1.67
C GLY A 138 7.14 0.97 1.63
N ILE A 139 7.26 1.81 0.58
CA ILE A 139 6.53 3.08 0.49
C ILE A 139 5.02 2.87 0.39
N THR A 140 4.54 2.17 -0.63
CA THR A 140 3.09 1.97 -0.83
C THR A 140 2.43 1.22 0.32
N SER A 141 3.13 0.23 0.92
CA SER A 141 2.63 -0.48 2.09
C SER A 141 2.50 0.44 3.31
N THR A 142 3.46 1.35 3.52
CA THR A 142 3.40 2.33 4.62
C THR A 142 2.32 3.38 4.36
N GLU A 143 2.18 3.89 3.15
CA GLU A 143 1.10 4.80 2.75
C GLU A 143 -0.28 4.18 3.01
N ALA A 144 -0.48 2.92 2.59
CA ALA A 144 -1.72 2.18 2.81
C ALA A 144 -1.99 1.93 4.31
N MET A 145 -0.94 1.65 5.09
CA MET A 145 -1.03 1.48 6.54
C MET A 145 -1.42 2.80 7.23
N VAL A 146 -0.82 3.92 6.86
CA VAL A 146 -1.17 5.26 7.36
C VAL A 146 -2.61 5.63 6.97
N LYS A 147 -3.04 5.33 5.74
CA LYS A 147 -4.43 5.44 5.29
C LYS A 147 -5.36 4.44 5.99
N ASN A 148 -4.82 3.47 6.71
CA ASN A 148 -5.57 2.45 7.42
C ASN A 148 -6.60 1.74 6.51
N ILE A 149 -6.13 1.30 5.35
CA ILE A 149 -6.88 0.48 4.40
C ILE A 149 -6.40 -0.98 4.50
N PRO A 150 -7.28 -1.99 4.42
CA PRO A 150 -6.86 -3.39 4.38
C PRO A 150 -5.93 -3.68 3.20
N ILE A 151 -4.82 -4.38 3.47
CA ILE A 151 -3.75 -4.64 2.50
C ILE A 151 -3.67 -6.14 2.18
N ILE A 152 -3.70 -6.46 0.89
CA ILE A 152 -3.32 -7.76 0.35
C ILE A 152 -1.98 -7.58 -0.38
N HIS A 153 -0.94 -8.21 0.10
CA HIS A 153 0.33 -8.25 -0.61
C HIS A 153 0.31 -9.34 -1.67
N THR A 154 0.51 -8.93 -2.91
CA THR A 154 0.70 -9.82 -4.06
C THR A 154 2.12 -10.39 -4.10
N ALA A 155 2.50 -11.07 -5.19
CA ALA A 155 3.82 -11.67 -5.32
C ALA A 155 4.94 -10.62 -5.14
N PRO A 156 5.89 -10.85 -4.22
CA PRO A 156 7.02 -9.96 -4.00
C PRO A 156 8.05 -10.08 -5.12
N ILE A 157 8.76 -8.99 -5.40
CA ILE A 157 10.02 -9.07 -6.13
C ILE A 157 11.04 -9.78 -5.22
N PRO A 158 11.74 -10.82 -5.72
CA PRO A 158 12.71 -11.54 -4.92
C PRO A 158 13.75 -10.62 -4.25
N GLY A 159 14.07 -10.89 -2.99
CA GLY A 159 14.98 -10.10 -2.17
C GLY A 159 14.27 -9.31 -1.08
N LEU A 160 14.43 -7.99 -1.05
CA LEU A 160 13.94 -7.12 0.03
C LEU A 160 12.43 -7.22 0.25
N GLU A 161 11.65 -7.36 -0.82
CA GLU A 161 10.18 -7.41 -0.70
C GLU A 161 9.67 -8.68 0.01
N ASN A 162 10.44 -9.78 -0.01
CA ASN A 162 10.11 -10.97 0.77
C ASN A 162 10.15 -10.71 2.29
N TYR A 163 11.09 -9.88 2.74
CA TYR A 163 11.16 -9.46 4.15
C TYR A 163 9.96 -8.60 4.52
N ASN A 164 9.63 -7.64 3.69
CA ASN A 164 8.46 -6.79 3.90
C ASN A 164 7.17 -7.63 3.95
N ALA A 165 6.96 -8.54 3.00
CA ALA A 165 5.79 -9.41 2.97
C ALA A 165 5.62 -10.18 4.27
N ARG A 166 6.70 -10.83 4.75
CA ARG A 166 6.71 -11.57 6.02
C ARG A 166 6.47 -10.67 7.22
N PHE A 167 7.16 -9.52 7.28
CA PHE A 167 7.00 -8.56 8.36
C PHE A 167 5.55 -8.10 8.50
N PHE A 168 4.96 -7.60 7.43
CA PHE A 168 3.58 -7.11 7.43
C PHE A 168 2.58 -8.23 7.75
N HIS A 169 2.78 -9.43 7.21
CA HIS A 169 1.90 -10.57 7.45
C HIS A 169 1.97 -11.03 8.91
N ASN A 170 3.18 -11.23 9.45
CA ASN A 170 3.38 -11.74 10.81
C ASN A 170 2.89 -10.79 11.89
N HIS A 171 2.87 -9.47 11.61
CA HIS A 171 2.33 -8.46 12.52
C HIS A 171 0.84 -8.15 12.28
N GLY A 172 0.17 -8.89 11.41
CA GLY A 172 -1.25 -8.68 11.10
C GLY A 172 -1.56 -7.37 10.38
N LEU A 173 -0.56 -6.74 9.75
CA LEU A 173 -0.68 -5.47 9.04
C LEU A 173 -1.22 -5.64 7.63
N SER A 174 -1.01 -6.81 7.05
CA SER A 174 -1.50 -7.23 5.73
C SER A 174 -1.75 -8.72 5.69
N TYR A 175 -2.41 -9.18 4.64
CA TYR A 175 -2.40 -10.58 4.26
C TYR A 175 -1.47 -10.80 3.08
N HIS A 176 -0.70 -11.89 3.09
CA HIS A 176 0.19 -12.24 1.98
C HIS A 176 0.02 -13.71 1.58
N THR A 177 -0.13 -13.94 0.29
CA THR A 177 -0.07 -15.26 -0.36
C THR A 177 0.25 -15.09 -1.84
N ASN A 178 0.89 -16.08 -2.45
CA ASN A 178 1.13 -16.10 -3.90
C ASN A 178 -0.06 -16.68 -4.69
N ASP A 179 -1.04 -17.26 -4.01
CA ASP A 179 -2.26 -17.82 -4.64
C ASP A 179 -3.30 -16.70 -4.85
N ILE A 180 -3.54 -16.36 -6.11
CA ILE A 180 -4.49 -15.31 -6.51
C ILE A 180 -5.91 -15.62 -6.04
N SER A 181 -6.33 -16.88 -6.08
CA SER A 181 -7.67 -17.27 -5.61
C SER A 181 -7.85 -17.04 -4.12
N GLN A 182 -6.80 -17.31 -3.32
CA GLN A 182 -6.78 -16.97 -1.90
C GLN A 182 -6.75 -15.47 -1.66
N GLN A 183 -5.96 -14.72 -2.44
CA GLN A 183 -5.92 -13.25 -2.35
C GLN A 183 -7.32 -12.67 -2.50
N VAL A 184 -8.05 -13.09 -3.53
CA VAL A 184 -9.42 -12.63 -3.80
C VAL A 184 -10.38 -13.06 -2.68
N THR A 185 -10.29 -14.30 -2.21
CA THR A 185 -11.13 -14.79 -1.11
C THR A 185 -10.95 -13.96 0.15
N ILE A 186 -9.71 -13.65 0.53
CA ILE A 186 -9.41 -12.83 1.70
C ILE A 186 -9.85 -11.38 1.50
N ALA A 187 -9.67 -10.82 0.31
CA ALA A 187 -10.12 -9.46 0.00
C ALA A 187 -11.64 -9.32 0.15
N MET A 188 -12.41 -10.27 -0.36
CA MET A 188 -13.87 -10.30 -0.20
C MET A 188 -14.23 -10.42 1.29
N ARG A 189 -13.57 -11.30 2.03
CA ARG A 189 -13.77 -11.43 3.47
C ARG A 189 -13.45 -10.13 4.22
N LEU A 190 -12.37 -9.43 3.87
CA LEU A 190 -12.03 -8.12 4.45
C LEU A 190 -13.11 -7.05 4.16
N CYS A 191 -13.83 -7.17 3.05
CA CYS A 191 -14.95 -6.28 2.75
C CYS A 191 -16.22 -6.61 3.56
N GLU A 192 -16.50 -7.88 3.80
CA GLU A 192 -17.76 -8.37 4.38
C GLU A 192 -17.70 -8.62 5.89
N ASP A 193 -16.59 -9.16 6.39
CA ASP A 193 -16.38 -9.50 7.81
C ASP A 193 -15.77 -8.31 8.56
N LYS A 194 -16.63 -7.56 9.25
CA LYS A 194 -16.21 -6.37 10.01
C LYS A 194 -15.23 -6.70 11.13
N ALA A 195 -15.32 -7.88 11.76
CA ALA A 195 -14.43 -8.28 12.85
C ALA A 195 -13.03 -8.61 12.31
N PHE A 196 -12.97 -9.36 11.21
CA PHE A 196 -11.72 -9.69 10.52
C PHE A 196 -11.01 -8.43 10.01
N LYS A 197 -11.72 -7.53 9.34
CA LYS A 197 -11.21 -6.22 8.93
C LYS A 197 -10.68 -5.41 10.10
N LYS A 198 -11.45 -5.31 11.19
CA LYS A 198 -11.11 -4.50 12.38
C LYS A 198 -9.78 -4.93 13.00
N SER A 199 -9.50 -6.22 13.04
CA SER A 199 -8.25 -6.75 13.57
C SER A 199 -7.04 -6.19 12.80
N MET A 200 -7.03 -6.32 11.45
CA MET A 200 -5.94 -5.79 10.61
C MET A 200 -5.79 -4.27 10.78
N LEU A 201 -6.89 -3.53 10.70
CA LEU A 201 -6.86 -2.07 10.82
C LEU A 201 -6.39 -1.59 12.19
N GLN A 202 -6.65 -2.35 13.25
CA GLN A 202 -6.13 -2.04 14.58
C GLN A 202 -4.62 -2.25 14.66
N GLN A 203 -4.09 -3.36 14.12
CA GLN A 203 -2.65 -3.58 14.03
C GLN A 203 -1.97 -2.47 13.23
N GLN A 204 -2.53 -2.07 12.12
CA GLN A 204 -2.01 -0.95 11.33
C GLN A 204 -1.93 0.36 12.14
N ARG A 205 -2.95 0.68 12.94
CA ARG A 205 -2.93 1.87 13.81
C ARG A 205 -1.91 1.78 14.93
N THR A 206 -1.69 0.59 15.46
CA THR A 206 -0.70 0.37 16.55
C THR A 206 0.74 0.50 16.04
N HIS A 207 0.99 0.06 14.79
CA HIS A 207 2.34 -0.01 14.23
C HIS A 207 2.65 1.11 13.22
N GLY A 208 1.63 1.81 12.75
CA GLY A 208 1.79 2.93 11.82
C GLY A 208 2.23 4.20 12.53
N ASN A 209 3.27 4.83 12.02
CA ASN A 209 3.67 6.16 12.47
C ASN A 209 3.35 7.20 11.38
N PRO A 210 2.28 7.99 11.53
CA PRO A 210 1.92 9.01 10.55
C PRO A 210 2.84 10.24 10.57
N ARG A 211 3.68 10.41 11.60
CA ARG A 211 4.60 11.54 11.80
C ARG A 211 6.06 11.21 11.53
N THR A 212 6.32 10.16 10.77
CA THR A 212 7.68 9.66 10.56
C THR A 212 8.63 10.73 9.99
N SER A 213 8.13 11.61 9.11
CA SER A 213 8.94 12.69 8.53
C SER A 213 9.36 13.71 9.58
N ASP A 214 8.41 14.15 10.42
CA ASP A 214 8.69 15.05 11.54
C ASP A 214 9.68 14.40 12.52
N ASP A 215 9.45 13.14 12.90
CA ASP A 215 10.31 12.41 13.84
C ASP A 215 11.75 12.27 13.32
N VAL A 216 11.93 12.08 12.01
CA VAL A 216 13.28 12.08 11.38
C VAL A 216 13.94 13.46 11.51
N ILE A 217 13.19 14.52 11.22
CA ILE A 217 13.71 15.90 11.32
C ILE A 217 14.05 16.23 12.77
N ASP A 218 13.16 15.95 13.69
CA ASP A 218 13.36 16.18 15.12
C ASP A 218 14.59 15.41 15.63
N TRP A 219 14.76 14.17 15.20
CA TRP A 219 15.93 13.39 15.56
C TRP A 219 17.22 14.03 15.04
N ILE A 220 17.27 14.46 13.77
CA ILE A 220 18.43 15.10 13.17
C ILE A 220 18.77 16.41 13.90
N LEU A 221 17.76 17.24 14.20
CA LEU A 221 17.96 18.54 14.86
C LEU A 221 18.49 18.36 16.30
N ASN A 222 18.05 17.33 17.01
CA ASN A 222 18.46 17.04 18.39
C ASN A 222 19.82 16.31 18.48
N HIS A 223 20.38 15.84 17.35
CA HIS A 223 21.63 15.08 17.31
C HIS A 223 22.65 15.65 16.34
N GLN A 224 22.64 17.00 16.13
CA GLN A 224 23.55 17.67 15.20
C GLN A 224 25.03 17.47 15.56
N ASP A 225 25.36 17.30 16.83
CA ASP A 225 26.75 17.09 17.30
C ASP A 225 27.34 15.75 16.83
N ILE A 226 26.51 14.69 16.64
CA ILE A 226 26.95 13.40 16.18
C ILE A 226 27.41 13.43 14.72
N ALA A 227 26.79 14.30 13.89
CA ALA A 227 27.16 14.45 12.47
C ALA A 227 28.51 15.14 12.28
N TYR A 228 28.95 15.95 13.24
CA TYR A 228 30.22 16.71 13.14
C TYR A 228 31.43 15.89 13.53
N GLU A 229 31.30 14.92 14.44
CA GLU A 229 32.41 14.05 14.86
C GLU A 229 32.82 13.04 13.77
N GLY A 230 31.90 12.61 12.92
CA GLY A 230 32.17 11.71 11.79
C GLY A 230 33.08 12.30 10.70
N GLN A 231 33.18 13.63 10.60
CA GLN A 231 34.05 14.29 9.61
C GLN A 231 35.49 14.53 10.12
N LYS A 232 35.74 14.44 11.44
CA LYS A 232 37.08 14.62 12.00
C LYS A 232 37.98 13.38 11.90
N THR A 233 37.40 12.22 11.61
CA THR A 233 38.13 10.95 11.58
C THR A 233 38.62 10.56 10.18
N THR A 234 38.38 11.32 9.13
CA THR A 234 38.77 11.02 7.74
C THR A 234 39.97 11.82 7.24
N HIS A 235 40.66 12.55 8.10
CA HIS A 235 41.90 13.27 7.72
C HIS A 235 43.12 12.83 8.57
N ILE A 236 43.41 11.54 8.64
CA ILE A 236 44.78 11.08 9.05
C ILE A 236 45.05 9.78 8.28
N ALA A 237 46.05 9.90 7.42
CA ALA A 237 46.95 8.97 6.73
C ALA A 237 46.65 8.77 5.24
#